data_4a73b4334f77e548277808ae6fd7c9fa
#
_entry.id   4a73b4334f77e548277808ae6fd7c9fa
#
_cell.length_a   1.000
_cell.length_b   1.000
_cell.length_c   1.000
_cell.angle_alpha   90.00
_cell.angle_beta   90.00
_cell.angle_gamma   90.00
#
_symmetry.space_group_name_H-M   'P 1'
#
loop_
_entity.id
_entity.type
_entity.pdbx_description
1 polymer ?
#
loop_
_entity_poly.entity_id
_entity_poly.type
_entity_poly.pdbx_seq_one_letter_code
_entity_poly.pdbx_strand_id
1 'polypeptide(L)'
;MLRGSIPIYWTQDTTNMSPRPPISISVVDPYYAPAARHFESLFASYGAPIIVLNLVKSKERQPRESKLLHAYTECIAQLKQFLPESEQRLRYIAWDMSRASKSHDEDVIAVLEQLAEDMLRATNFYHSGPLPASFSKLDSDADPAHPSLFLQHGAVRINCVDCLDRTNAAQFVIGKAALAHQLHALGLLRHAQLSFDSDAANMLTEMYHDLGDTIALQYGGSALAHTTDTYRKINQWTSHSRDMLEGIRRYYANSFADADKQTSIDLFLGQREPLQNDTASLTVCLLYTSD
;
A
#
# COMPACT_ATOMS: atom_id res chain seq x y z
N MET A 1 8.16 1.12 -2.47
CA MET A 1 6.68 1.24 -2.33
C MET A 1 6.33 1.59 -0.90
N LEU A 2 5.22 2.31 -0.72
CA LEU A 2 4.72 2.77 0.57
C LEU A 2 3.27 2.32 0.74
N ARG A 3 2.85 2.07 1.98
CA ARG A 3 1.43 1.91 2.33
C ARG A 3 1.08 2.87 3.46
N GLY A 4 -0.15 3.31 3.49
CA GLY A 4 -0.63 4.19 4.55
C GLY A 4 -2.07 4.61 4.34
N SER A 5 -2.70 5.03 5.42
CA SER A 5 -4.07 5.53 5.41
C SER A 5 -4.22 6.78 4.54
N ILE A 6 -5.44 7.10 4.16
CA ILE A 6 -5.77 8.35 3.46
C ILE A 6 -5.46 9.53 4.41
N PRO A 7 -4.59 10.46 4.03
CA PRO A 7 -4.04 11.47 4.94
C PRO A 7 -4.95 12.70 5.06
N ILE A 8 -6.22 12.49 5.42
CA ILE A 8 -7.20 13.53 5.74
C ILE A 8 -7.79 13.27 7.12
N TYR A 9 -8.50 14.23 7.70
CA TYR A 9 -9.18 14.03 8.99
C TYR A 9 -10.44 13.20 8.81
N TRP A 10 -10.38 11.93 9.15
CA TRP A 10 -11.52 11.03 9.10
C TRP A 10 -11.48 10.03 10.26
N THR A 11 -12.66 9.55 10.65
CA THR A 11 -12.84 8.60 11.75
C THR A 11 -13.80 7.48 11.36
N GLN A 12 -13.70 6.38 12.10
CA GLN A 12 -14.69 5.32 12.14
C GLN A 12 -15.33 5.29 13.52
N ASP A 13 -16.66 5.33 13.57
CA ASP A 13 -17.39 5.21 14.82
C ASP A 13 -17.45 3.73 15.23
N THR A 14 -16.64 3.37 16.22
CA THR A 14 -16.56 2.01 16.78
C THR A 14 -17.56 1.78 17.92
N THR A 15 -18.29 2.80 18.38
CA THR A 15 -19.23 2.69 19.51
C THR A 15 -20.43 1.79 19.19
N ASN A 16 -20.82 1.68 17.94
CA ASN A 16 -22.00 0.94 17.48
C ASN A 16 -21.76 -0.54 17.17
N MET A 17 -20.73 -1.17 17.73
CA MET A 17 -20.46 -2.62 17.56
C MET A 17 -20.70 -3.17 16.15
N SER A 18 -20.56 -2.36 15.11
CA SER A 18 -20.78 -2.76 13.74
C SER A 18 -19.50 -3.37 13.14
N PRO A 19 -19.57 -4.54 12.47
CA PRO A 19 -18.41 -5.09 11.76
C PRO A 19 -17.90 -4.17 10.64
N ARG A 20 -18.72 -3.20 10.25
CA ARG A 20 -18.40 -2.18 9.24
C ARG A 20 -18.84 -0.81 9.75
N PRO A 21 -18.08 -0.21 10.66
CA PRO A 21 -18.46 1.06 11.27
C PRO A 21 -18.58 2.16 10.19
N PRO A 22 -19.49 3.13 10.38
CA PRO A 22 -19.63 4.25 9.47
C PRO A 22 -18.36 5.08 9.44
N ILE A 23 -18.08 5.65 8.26
CA ILE A 23 -16.96 6.57 8.07
C ILE A 23 -17.50 7.99 8.01
N SER A 24 -16.86 8.88 8.76
CA SER A 24 -17.13 10.32 8.75
C SER A 24 -15.86 11.11 8.54
N ILE A 25 -15.97 12.21 7.81
CA ILE A 25 -14.90 13.21 7.71
C ILE A 25 -15.02 14.07 8.95
N SER A 26 -14.00 14.05 9.81
CA SER A 26 -14.07 14.62 11.16
C SER A 26 -13.93 16.13 11.17
N VAL A 27 -13.15 16.68 10.23
CA VAL A 27 -12.87 18.11 10.13
C VAL A 27 -12.91 18.51 8.65
N VAL A 28 -13.60 19.59 8.35
CA VAL A 28 -13.53 20.24 7.04
C VAL A 28 -12.29 21.14 7.03
N ASP A 29 -11.24 20.66 6.39
CA ASP A 29 -9.99 21.40 6.23
C ASP A 29 -9.85 21.83 4.75
N PRO A 30 -10.07 23.12 4.43
CA PRO A 30 -10.03 23.60 3.05
C PRO A 30 -8.63 23.55 2.44
N TYR A 31 -7.59 23.42 3.26
CA TYR A 31 -6.20 23.38 2.81
C TYR A 31 -5.62 21.97 2.81
N TYR A 32 -6.34 20.99 3.32
CA TYR A 32 -5.87 19.61 3.46
C TYR A 32 -4.48 19.51 4.12
N ALA A 33 -4.27 20.26 5.19
CA ALA A 33 -2.97 20.42 5.84
C ALA A 33 -2.26 19.09 6.18
N PRO A 34 -2.93 18.04 6.70
CA PRO A 34 -2.29 16.75 6.94
C PRO A 34 -1.77 16.11 5.64
N ALA A 35 -2.55 16.19 4.56
CA ALA A 35 -2.15 15.64 3.26
C ALA A 35 -0.99 16.44 2.65
N ALA A 36 -1.03 17.77 2.75
CA ALA A 36 0.05 18.63 2.26
C ALA A 36 1.38 18.28 2.93
N ARG A 37 1.42 18.19 4.26
CA ARG A 37 2.60 17.79 5.04
C ARG A 37 3.07 16.38 4.70
N HIS A 38 2.12 15.46 4.53
CA HIS A 38 2.42 14.08 4.16
C HIS A 38 3.13 14.01 2.80
N PHE A 39 2.58 14.66 1.77
CA PHE A 39 3.18 14.65 0.43
C PHE A 39 4.48 15.46 0.38
N GLU A 40 4.60 16.56 1.11
CA GLU A 40 5.87 17.29 1.27
C GLU A 40 6.97 16.38 1.82
N SER A 41 6.69 15.63 2.88
CA SER A 41 7.62 14.65 3.44
C SER A 41 8.00 13.56 2.44
N LEU A 42 7.04 13.07 1.64
CA LEU A 42 7.31 12.08 0.60
C LEU A 42 8.20 12.65 -0.52
N PHE A 43 7.94 13.86 -0.97
CA PHE A 43 8.79 14.52 -1.97
C PHE A 43 10.21 14.79 -1.43
N ALA A 44 10.34 15.19 -0.18
CA ALA A 44 11.64 15.39 0.46
C ALA A 44 12.44 14.09 0.58
N SER A 45 11.77 12.97 0.86
CA SER A 45 12.41 11.66 1.09
C SER A 45 12.70 10.89 -0.19
N TYR A 46 11.82 10.97 -1.18
CA TYR A 46 11.86 10.10 -2.37
C TYR A 46 11.93 10.85 -3.70
N GLY A 47 11.78 12.18 -3.69
CA GLY A 47 11.67 12.95 -4.93
C GLY A 47 10.32 12.77 -5.63
N ALA A 48 10.30 13.03 -6.91
CA ALA A 48 9.11 12.93 -7.77
C ALA A 48 9.34 11.89 -8.88
N PRO A 49 8.28 11.26 -9.41
CA PRO A 49 6.86 11.43 -9.05
C PRO A 49 6.45 10.63 -7.80
N ILE A 50 5.46 11.12 -7.06
CA ILE A 50 4.72 10.30 -6.09
C ILE A 50 3.45 9.81 -6.78
N ILE A 51 3.31 8.50 -6.91
CA ILE A 51 2.16 7.87 -7.57
C ILE A 51 1.27 7.26 -6.50
N VAL A 52 0.07 7.79 -6.35
CA VAL A 52 -0.94 7.28 -5.42
C VAL A 52 -1.83 6.29 -6.14
N LEU A 53 -1.87 5.04 -5.65
CA LEU A 53 -2.83 4.03 -6.07
C LEU A 53 -3.86 3.84 -4.95
N ASN A 54 -5.07 4.35 -5.17
CA ASN A 54 -6.17 4.28 -4.22
C ASN A 54 -7.13 3.15 -4.59
N LEU A 55 -7.21 2.12 -3.72
CA LEU A 55 -7.98 0.89 -3.93
C LEU A 55 -9.32 0.87 -3.17
N VAL A 56 -9.80 2.01 -2.69
CA VAL A 56 -11.09 2.09 -1.99
C VAL A 56 -12.25 1.88 -2.95
N LYS A 57 -13.38 1.41 -2.42
CA LYS A 57 -14.59 1.17 -3.20
C LYS A 57 -15.19 2.46 -3.74
N SER A 58 -15.53 2.45 -5.01
CA SER A 58 -16.17 3.58 -5.69
C SER A 58 -17.69 3.60 -5.47
N LYS A 59 -18.30 2.42 -5.31
CA LYS A 59 -19.75 2.28 -5.15
C LYS A 59 -20.10 1.28 -4.05
N GLU A 60 -20.98 1.70 -3.15
CA GLU A 60 -21.49 0.91 -2.03
C GLU A 60 -22.97 1.18 -1.84
N ARG A 61 -23.72 0.19 -1.27
CA ARG A 61 -25.13 0.36 -0.92
C ARG A 61 -25.31 1.45 0.15
N GLN A 62 -24.43 1.46 1.14
CA GLN A 62 -24.31 2.53 2.13
C GLN A 62 -22.93 3.19 1.97
N PRO A 63 -22.86 4.51 1.69
CA PRO A 63 -21.60 5.19 1.45
C PRO A 63 -20.68 5.16 2.68
N ARG A 64 -19.53 4.53 2.53
CA ARG A 64 -18.44 4.46 3.52
C ARG A 64 -17.11 4.80 2.86
N GLU A 65 -16.51 3.81 2.17
CA GLU A 65 -15.26 4.00 1.44
C GLU A 65 -15.42 5.00 0.30
N SER A 66 -16.59 5.06 -0.34
CA SER A 66 -16.89 6.04 -1.40
C SER A 66 -16.84 7.51 -0.92
N LYS A 67 -17.14 7.77 0.38
CA LYS A 67 -16.92 9.11 0.97
C LYS A 67 -15.44 9.48 1.02
N LEU A 68 -14.59 8.50 1.42
CA LEU A 68 -13.13 8.69 1.42
C LEU A 68 -12.58 8.87 0.01
N LEU A 69 -13.10 8.11 -0.96
CA LEU A 69 -12.72 8.27 -2.36
C LEU A 69 -12.95 9.70 -2.83
N HIS A 70 -14.16 10.22 -2.57
CA HIS A 70 -14.53 11.59 -2.98
C HIS A 70 -13.63 12.64 -2.30
N ALA A 71 -13.54 12.59 -0.98
CA ALA A 71 -12.74 13.54 -0.21
C ALA A 71 -11.24 13.48 -0.58
N TYR A 72 -10.70 12.29 -0.84
CA TYR A 72 -9.31 12.15 -1.25
C TYR A 72 -9.07 12.63 -2.68
N THR A 73 -10.02 12.40 -3.58
CA THR A 73 -9.94 12.93 -4.95
C THR A 73 -9.93 14.46 -4.96
N GLU A 74 -10.79 15.09 -4.17
CA GLU A 74 -10.82 16.55 -4.00
C GLU A 74 -9.51 17.07 -3.38
N CYS A 75 -9.04 16.39 -2.33
CA CYS A 75 -7.75 16.70 -1.69
C CYS A 75 -6.61 16.70 -2.70
N ILE A 76 -6.47 15.65 -3.51
CA ILE A 76 -5.41 15.55 -4.52
C ILE A 76 -5.58 16.64 -5.60
N ALA A 77 -6.81 16.93 -6.04
CA ALA A 77 -7.08 17.98 -7.01
C ALA A 77 -6.66 19.37 -6.48
N GLN A 78 -6.94 19.63 -5.19
CA GLN A 78 -6.53 20.87 -4.53
C GLN A 78 -5.00 20.96 -4.39
N LEU A 79 -4.34 19.91 -3.96
CA LEU A 79 -2.88 19.90 -3.81
C LEU A 79 -2.15 20.06 -5.13
N LYS A 80 -2.67 19.50 -6.21
CA LYS A 80 -2.07 19.64 -7.55
C LYS A 80 -2.02 21.10 -8.04
N GLN A 81 -2.90 21.97 -7.60
CA GLN A 81 -2.90 23.38 -7.99
C GLN A 81 -1.63 24.13 -7.52
N PHE A 82 -0.96 23.61 -6.50
CA PHE A 82 0.28 24.17 -5.94
C PHE A 82 1.54 23.52 -6.51
N LEU A 83 1.40 22.54 -7.41
CA LEU A 83 2.51 21.83 -8.03
C LEU A 83 2.65 22.26 -9.51
N PRO A 84 3.89 22.30 -10.05
CA PRO A 84 4.10 22.57 -11.47
C PRO A 84 3.40 21.51 -12.33
N GLU A 85 2.55 21.96 -13.26
CA GLU A 85 1.81 21.07 -14.19
C GLU A 85 2.75 20.24 -15.08
N SER A 86 3.87 20.85 -15.49
CA SER A 86 4.83 20.24 -16.40
C SER A 86 5.51 18.99 -15.88
N GLU A 87 5.61 18.82 -14.54
CA GLU A 87 6.42 17.77 -13.95
C GLU A 87 5.63 16.53 -13.52
N GLN A 88 4.29 16.57 -13.56
CA GLN A 88 3.41 15.49 -13.08
C GLN A 88 3.88 14.86 -11.74
N ARG A 89 4.34 15.72 -10.83
CA ARG A 89 4.99 15.29 -9.57
C ARG A 89 4.09 14.43 -8.69
N LEU A 90 2.77 14.68 -8.71
CA LEU A 90 1.77 13.91 -7.97
C LEU A 90 0.79 13.27 -8.95
N ARG A 91 0.84 11.96 -9.09
CA ARG A 91 -0.10 11.18 -9.91
C ARG A 91 -1.11 10.49 -9.00
N TYR A 92 -2.37 10.44 -9.42
CA TYR A 92 -3.43 9.80 -8.64
C TYR A 92 -4.22 8.85 -9.53
N ILE A 93 -4.29 7.61 -9.10
CA ILE A 93 -5.01 6.53 -9.75
C ILE A 93 -6.00 5.98 -8.73
N ALA A 94 -7.29 6.16 -8.98
CA ALA A 94 -8.35 5.53 -8.20
C ALA A 94 -8.90 4.33 -8.97
N TRP A 95 -8.78 3.14 -8.38
CA TRP A 95 -9.25 1.91 -8.98
C TRP A 95 -9.94 1.02 -7.95
N ASP A 96 -11.22 0.74 -8.18
CA ASP A 96 -12.02 -0.10 -7.29
C ASP A 96 -11.73 -1.58 -7.51
N MET A 97 -10.65 -2.05 -6.87
CA MET A 97 -10.22 -3.45 -6.92
C MET A 97 -11.31 -4.42 -6.43
N SER A 98 -12.15 -4.00 -5.48
CA SER A 98 -13.24 -4.84 -4.96
C SER A 98 -14.37 -5.03 -5.96
N ARG A 99 -14.59 -4.07 -6.85
CA ARG A 99 -15.55 -4.18 -7.95
C ARG A 99 -14.97 -5.00 -9.08
N ALA A 100 -13.72 -4.72 -9.46
CA ALA A 100 -12.99 -5.45 -10.48
C ALA A 100 -12.94 -6.96 -10.16
N SER A 101 -12.63 -7.34 -8.92
CA SER A 101 -12.56 -8.74 -8.49
C SER A 101 -13.91 -9.49 -8.53
N LYS A 102 -15.03 -8.78 -8.62
CA LYS A 102 -16.38 -9.38 -8.76
C LYS A 102 -16.88 -9.38 -10.20
N SER A 103 -16.22 -8.66 -11.08
CA SER A 103 -16.50 -8.66 -12.50
C SER A 103 -15.90 -9.90 -13.14
N HIS A 104 -16.67 -10.59 -13.99
CA HIS A 104 -16.12 -11.68 -14.81
C HIS A 104 -15.37 -11.17 -16.04
N ASP A 105 -15.51 -9.87 -16.34
CA ASP A 105 -14.99 -9.25 -17.56
C ASP A 105 -13.62 -8.61 -17.37
N GLU A 106 -13.15 -8.50 -16.11
CA GLU A 106 -11.89 -7.80 -15.79
C GLU A 106 -10.91 -8.73 -15.08
N ASP A 107 -9.73 -8.93 -15.67
CA ASP A 107 -8.62 -9.62 -15.02
C ASP A 107 -7.87 -8.66 -14.12
N VAL A 108 -8.12 -8.78 -12.82
CA VAL A 108 -7.52 -7.94 -11.78
C VAL A 108 -5.99 -8.00 -11.79
N ILE A 109 -5.42 -9.18 -12.07
CA ILE A 109 -3.97 -9.37 -12.12
C ILE A 109 -3.41 -8.62 -13.33
N ALA A 110 -3.99 -8.79 -14.50
CA ALA A 110 -3.54 -8.11 -15.72
C ALA A 110 -3.59 -6.59 -15.59
N VAL A 111 -4.65 -6.04 -14.97
CA VAL A 111 -4.74 -4.59 -14.69
C VAL A 111 -3.65 -4.14 -13.74
N LEU A 112 -3.40 -4.87 -12.64
CA LEU A 112 -2.33 -4.55 -11.69
C LEU A 112 -0.94 -4.65 -12.32
N GLU A 113 -0.69 -5.65 -13.17
CA GLU A 113 0.57 -5.80 -13.90
C GLU A 113 0.79 -4.62 -14.87
N GLN A 114 -0.26 -4.20 -15.60
CA GLN A 114 -0.17 -3.03 -16.46
C GLN A 114 0.13 -1.75 -15.66
N LEU A 115 -0.58 -1.54 -14.54
CA LEU A 115 -0.31 -0.41 -13.65
C LEU A 115 1.12 -0.47 -13.08
N ALA A 116 1.60 -1.66 -12.74
CA ALA A 116 2.97 -1.86 -12.24
C ALA A 116 4.02 -1.45 -13.27
N GLU A 117 3.85 -1.84 -14.54
CA GLU A 117 4.74 -1.45 -15.63
C GLU A 117 4.78 0.07 -15.82
N ASP A 118 3.61 0.73 -15.80
CA ASP A 118 3.52 2.18 -15.94
C ASP A 118 4.15 2.92 -14.74
N MET A 119 3.98 2.39 -13.53
CA MET A 119 4.59 2.92 -12.32
C MET A 119 6.12 2.74 -12.34
N LEU A 120 6.61 1.56 -12.69
CA LEU A 120 8.05 1.28 -12.78
C LEU A 120 8.72 2.12 -13.86
N ARG A 121 8.08 2.30 -15.01
CA ARG A 121 8.58 3.19 -16.06
C ARG A 121 8.71 4.64 -15.58
N ALA A 122 7.82 5.07 -14.67
CA ALA A 122 7.83 6.43 -14.14
C ALA A 122 8.79 6.62 -12.95
N THR A 123 8.96 5.59 -12.10
CA THR A 123 9.78 5.69 -10.87
C THR A 123 11.16 5.07 -11.03
N ASN A 124 11.32 4.18 -12.02
CA ASN A 124 12.52 3.38 -12.19
C ASN A 124 12.92 2.58 -10.93
N PHE A 125 14.12 2.00 -10.92
CA PHE A 125 14.73 1.31 -9.77
C PHE A 125 16.24 1.54 -9.76
N TYR A 126 16.87 1.33 -8.61
CA TYR A 126 18.33 1.49 -8.49
C TYR A 126 19.07 0.28 -9.07
N HIS A 127 20.05 0.55 -9.93
CA HIS A 127 21.00 -0.43 -10.43
C HIS A 127 22.37 0.23 -10.68
N SER A 128 23.41 -0.33 -10.10
CA SER A 128 24.78 0.23 -10.16
C SER A 128 25.71 -0.44 -11.16
N GLY A 129 25.24 -1.49 -11.82
CA GLY A 129 26.04 -2.26 -12.79
C GLY A 129 25.83 -1.81 -14.24
N PRO A 130 26.64 -2.34 -15.17
CA PRO A 130 26.41 -2.15 -16.60
C PRO A 130 25.06 -2.77 -16.99
N LEU A 131 24.25 -2.01 -17.71
CA LEU A 131 22.97 -2.51 -18.22
C LEU A 131 23.20 -3.51 -19.35
N PRO A 132 22.38 -4.57 -19.44
CA PRO A 132 22.36 -5.42 -20.60
C PRO A 132 22.08 -4.59 -21.87
N ALA A 133 22.68 -4.97 -22.99
CA ALA A 133 22.52 -4.26 -24.27
C ALA A 133 21.06 -4.11 -24.75
N SER A 134 20.13 -4.89 -24.20
CA SER A 134 18.69 -4.78 -24.43
C SER A 134 18.06 -3.51 -23.80
N PHE A 135 18.67 -2.94 -22.76
CA PHE A 135 18.20 -1.70 -22.13
C PHE A 135 18.70 -0.44 -22.84
N SER A 136 19.86 -0.52 -23.51
CA SER A 136 20.46 0.63 -24.20
C SER A 136 19.62 1.15 -25.38
N LYS A 137 18.59 0.41 -25.80
CA LYS A 137 17.65 0.84 -26.84
C LYS A 137 16.48 1.69 -26.33
N LEU A 138 16.30 1.80 -25.00
CA LEU A 138 15.23 2.59 -24.40
C LEU A 138 15.66 4.02 -24.07
N ASP A 139 16.95 4.25 -23.85
CA ASP A 139 17.53 5.57 -23.60
C ASP A 139 18.36 6.01 -24.80
N SER A 140 17.73 6.70 -25.77
CA SER A 140 18.42 7.31 -26.91
C SER A 140 19.40 8.42 -26.53
N ASP A 141 19.38 8.87 -25.26
CA ASP A 141 20.19 9.98 -24.73
C ASP A 141 21.27 9.53 -23.74
N ALA A 142 21.49 8.23 -23.56
CA ALA A 142 22.53 7.73 -22.66
C ALA A 142 23.93 7.94 -23.27
N ASP A 143 24.78 8.72 -22.60
CA ASP A 143 26.17 8.90 -22.95
C ASP A 143 26.92 7.55 -22.85
N PRO A 144 27.45 7.00 -23.94
CA PRO A 144 28.13 5.71 -23.94
C PRO A 144 29.43 5.69 -23.10
N ALA A 145 29.89 6.83 -22.63
CA ALA A 145 31.10 6.95 -21.80
C ALA A 145 30.85 6.74 -20.31
N HIS A 146 29.58 6.76 -19.85
CA HIS A 146 29.23 6.51 -18.46
C HIS A 146 28.22 5.34 -18.43
N PRO A 147 28.55 4.23 -17.70
CA PRO A 147 27.54 3.18 -17.47
C PRO A 147 26.37 3.86 -16.77
N SER A 148 25.21 3.89 -17.44
CA SER A 148 24.04 4.60 -16.95
C SER A 148 23.62 4.01 -15.61
N LEU A 149 23.90 4.76 -14.54
CA LEU A 149 23.44 4.48 -13.21
C LEU A 149 21.91 4.63 -13.20
N PHE A 150 21.19 3.53 -13.05
CA PHE A 150 19.74 3.59 -12.89
C PHE A 150 19.45 4.04 -11.47
N LEU A 151 18.80 5.19 -11.33
CA LEU A 151 18.34 5.71 -10.06
C LEU A 151 16.82 5.59 -9.96
N GLN A 152 16.36 5.20 -8.80
CA GLN A 152 14.94 5.31 -8.48
C GLN A 152 14.59 6.78 -8.26
N HIS A 153 13.51 7.24 -8.86
CA HIS A 153 12.92 8.56 -8.68
C HIS A 153 11.50 8.43 -8.14
N GLY A 154 11.20 9.12 -7.05
CA GLY A 154 9.88 9.08 -6.46
C GLY A 154 9.50 7.74 -5.84
N ALA A 155 8.20 7.56 -5.60
CA ALA A 155 7.67 6.35 -4.97
C ALA A 155 6.21 6.08 -5.34
N VAL A 156 5.81 4.81 -5.26
CA VAL A 156 4.42 4.39 -5.34
C VAL A 156 3.85 4.28 -3.92
N ARG A 157 2.72 4.93 -3.66
CA ARG A 157 1.97 4.92 -2.41
C ARG A 157 0.61 4.28 -2.61
N ILE A 158 0.35 3.18 -1.91
CA ILE A 158 -0.86 2.39 -2.09
C ILE A 158 -1.70 2.45 -0.81
N ASN A 159 -3.00 2.58 -0.97
CA ASN A 159 -3.95 2.53 0.13
C ASN A 159 -5.27 1.84 -0.24
N CYS A 160 -5.90 1.26 0.75
CA CYS A 160 -7.33 0.97 0.78
C CYS A 160 -7.93 1.59 2.05
N VAL A 161 -9.05 1.11 2.59
CA VAL A 161 -9.63 1.67 3.82
C VAL A 161 -8.74 1.37 5.03
N ASP A 162 -8.34 0.12 5.20
CA ASP A 162 -7.48 -0.37 6.29
C ASP A 162 -6.02 -0.60 5.89
N CYS A 163 -5.71 -0.50 4.61
CA CYS A 163 -4.38 -0.73 4.05
C CYS A 163 -3.80 -2.12 4.33
N LEU A 164 -4.64 -3.14 4.48
CA LEU A 164 -4.25 -4.52 4.73
C LEU A 164 -4.33 -5.37 3.45
N ASP A 165 -5.38 -6.18 3.28
CA ASP A 165 -5.46 -7.23 2.25
C ASP A 165 -5.29 -6.69 0.81
N ARG A 166 -6.15 -5.76 0.37
CA ARG A 166 -6.09 -5.19 -1.00
C ARG A 166 -4.76 -4.49 -1.28
N THR A 167 -4.27 -3.76 -0.29
CA THR A 167 -2.98 -3.07 -0.40
C THR A 167 -1.84 -4.06 -0.49
N ASN A 168 -1.86 -5.13 0.30
CA ASN A 168 -0.83 -6.16 0.29
C ASN A 168 -0.80 -6.89 -1.06
N ALA A 169 -1.97 -7.26 -1.59
CA ALA A 169 -2.09 -7.90 -2.90
C ALA A 169 -1.57 -7.01 -4.04
N ALA A 170 -1.94 -5.73 -4.05
CA ALA A 170 -1.43 -4.80 -5.05
C ALA A 170 0.08 -4.58 -4.93
N GLN A 171 0.62 -4.47 -3.71
CA GLN A 171 2.05 -4.35 -3.49
C GLN A 171 2.81 -5.59 -3.94
N PHE A 172 2.26 -6.78 -3.74
CA PHE A 172 2.84 -8.03 -4.22
C PHE A 172 2.97 -8.03 -5.75
N VAL A 173 1.91 -7.70 -6.49
CA VAL A 173 1.95 -7.70 -7.97
C VAL A 173 2.96 -6.67 -8.49
N ILE A 174 2.97 -5.46 -7.92
CA ILE A 174 3.93 -4.42 -8.29
C ILE A 174 5.37 -4.85 -7.91
N GLY A 175 5.54 -5.49 -6.75
CA GLY A 175 6.83 -6.04 -6.31
C GLY A 175 7.34 -7.15 -7.22
N LYS A 176 6.44 -8.02 -7.72
CA LYS A 176 6.77 -9.06 -8.69
C LYS A 176 7.28 -8.47 -10.02
N ALA A 177 6.61 -7.44 -10.53
CA ALA A 177 7.04 -6.73 -11.72
C ALA A 177 8.42 -6.07 -11.49
N ALA A 178 8.60 -5.38 -10.37
CA ALA A 178 9.89 -4.77 -10.02
C ALA A 178 11.02 -5.80 -9.93
N LEU A 179 10.78 -6.94 -9.27
CA LEU A 179 11.74 -8.04 -9.20
C LEU A 179 12.11 -8.58 -10.59
N ALA A 180 11.12 -8.72 -11.49
CA ALA A 180 11.37 -9.15 -12.87
C ALA A 180 12.31 -8.19 -13.60
N HIS A 181 12.09 -6.88 -13.48
CA HIS A 181 12.98 -5.87 -14.06
C HIS A 181 14.37 -5.88 -13.43
N GLN A 182 14.49 -6.04 -12.13
CA GLN A 182 15.76 -6.14 -11.42
C GLN A 182 16.56 -7.38 -11.85
N LEU A 183 15.91 -8.55 -11.90
CA LEU A 183 16.54 -9.79 -12.37
C LEU A 183 16.96 -9.72 -13.85
N HIS A 184 16.17 -9.03 -14.67
CA HIS A 184 16.55 -8.78 -16.07
C HIS A 184 17.76 -7.85 -16.16
N ALA A 185 17.81 -6.78 -15.38
CA ALA A 185 18.96 -5.87 -15.33
C ALA A 185 20.25 -6.57 -14.84
N LEU A 186 20.12 -7.56 -13.98
CA LEU A 186 21.23 -8.43 -13.53
C LEU A 186 21.61 -9.51 -14.56
N GLY A 187 20.91 -9.61 -15.70
CA GLY A 187 21.16 -10.60 -16.72
C GLY A 187 20.67 -12.02 -16.38
N LEU A 188 19.89 -12.18 -15.28
CA LEU A 188 19.35 -13.46 -14.84
C LEU A 188 18.09 -13.87 -15.61
N LEU A 189 17.38 -12.91 -16.19
CA LEU A 189 16.22 -13.14 -17.05
C LEU A 189 16.44 -12.56 -18.45
N ARG A 190 15.94 -13.26 -19.48
CA ARG A 190 15.98 -12.77 -20.87
C ARG A 190 15.01 -11.62 -21.12
N HIS A 191 13.90 -11.60 -20.41
CA HIS A 191 12.84 -10.61 -20.50
C HIS A 191 12.44 -10.19 -19.07
N ALA A 192 11.99 -8.96 -18.90
CA ALA A 192 11.53 -8.44 -17.60
C ALA A 192 10.13 -8.98 -17.24
N GLN A 193 9.97 -10.30 -17.29
CA GLN A 193 8.73 -11.01 -16.98
C GLN A 193 9.03 -12.19 -16.07
N LEU A 194 8.27 -12.30 -14.97
CA LEU A 194 8.38 -13.38 -14.00
C LEU A 194 7.06 -14.14 -13.92
N SER A 195 7.12 -15.45 -14.22
CA SER A 195 5.95 -16.32 -14.07
C SER A 195 5.55 -16.42 -12.58
N PHE A 196 4.25 -16.49 -12.31
CA PHE A 196 3.75 -16.75 -10.95
C PHE A 196 4.17 -18.11 -10.39
N ASP A 197 4.48 -19.08 -11.25
CA ASP A 197 4.90 -20.44 -10.85
C ASP A 197 6.40 -20.58 -10.68
N SER A 198 7.17 -19.51 -10.85
CA SER A 198 8.61 -19.53 -10.64
C SER A 198 8.97 -19.54 -9.14
N ASP A 199 10.11 -20.17 -8.79
CA ASP A 199 10.61 -20.20 -7.42
C ASP A 199 10.79 -18.79 -6.83
N ALA A 200 11.31 -17.85 -7.63
CA ALA A 200 11.47 -16.45 -7.22
C ALA A 200 10.13 -15.78 -6.90
N ALA A 201 9.07 -16.05 -7.67
CA ALA A 201 7.74 -15.54 -7.38
C ALA A 201 7.12 -16.23 -6.14
N ASN A 202 7.40 -17.51 -5.94
CA ASN A 202 6.99 -18.25 -4.73
C ASN A 202 7.62 -17.64 -3.48
N MET A 203 8.95 -17.46 -3.47
CA MET A 203 9.65 -16.82 -2.35
C MET A 203 9.12 -15.40 -2.07
N LEU A 204 8.91 -14.60 -3.10
CA LEU A 204 8.34 -13.26 -2.95
C LEU A 204 6.92 -13.32 -2.37
N THR A 205 6.14 -14.32 -2.75
CA THR A 205 4.79 -14.56 -2.24
C THR A 205 4.82 -14.81 -0.74
N GLU A 206 5.72 -15.67 -0.26
CA GLU A 206 5.91 -15.94 1.16
C GLU A 206 6.34 -14.69 1.93
N MET A 207 7.30 -13.93 1.39
CA MET A 207 7.74 -12.67 2.01
C MET A 207 6.60 -11.65 2.16
N TYR A 208 5.73 -11.51 1.14
CA TYR A 208 4.58 -10.60 1.23
C TYR A 208 3.47 -11.13 2.14
N HIS A 209 3.37 -12.46 2.29
CA HIS A 209 2.48 -13.05 3.28
C HIS A 209 2.92 -12.70 4.69
N ASP A 210 4.17 -12.98 5.03
CA ASP A 210 4.74 -12.71 6.36
C ASP A 210 4.69 -11.22 6.70
N LEU A 211 5.06 -10.36 5.75
CA LEU A 211 4.95 -8.90 5.91
C LEU A 211 3.50 -8.48 6.17
N GLY A 212 2.58 -8.99 5.37
CA GLY A 212 1.17 -8.65 5.47
C GLY A 212 0.55 -9.10 6.79
N ASP A 213 0.84 -10.32 7.22
CA ASP A 213 0.37 -10.88 8.49
C ASP A 213 0.98 -10.14 9.69
N THR A 214 2.27 -9.83 9.65
CA THR A 214 2.92 -9.04 10.70
C THR A 214 2.25 -7.69 10.88
N ILE A 215 2.02 -6.95 9.80
CA ILE A 215 1.33 -5.65 9.85
C ILE A 215 -0.11 -5.82 10.33
N ALA A 216 -0.82 -6.85 9.84
CA ALA A 216 -2.20 -7.09 10.22
C ALA A 216 -2.35 -7.43 11.71
N LEU A 217 -1.43 -8.23 12.25
CA LEU A 217 -1.40 -8.56 13.68
C LEU A 217 -1.10 -7.34 14.54
N GLN A 218 -0.08 -6.56 14.18
CA GLN A 218 0.31 -5.37 14.95
C GLN A 218 -0.76 -4.27 14.91
N TYR A 219 -1.34 -4.03 13.75
CA TYR A 219 -2.30 -2.96 13.52
C TYR A 219 -3.75 -3.41 13.78
N GLY A 220 -4.15 -4.55 13.21
CA GLY A 220 -5.53 -5.05 13.23
C GLY A 220 -5.80 -6.09 14.31
N GLY A 221 -4.78 -6.66 14.96
CA GLY A 221 -4.92 -7.70 15.97
C GLY A 221 -5.31 -9.08 15.44
N SER A 222 -5.28 -9.29 14.13
CA SER A 222 -5.48 -10.59 13.48
C SER A 222 -4.69 -10.66 12.18
N ALA A 223 -4.35 -11.87 11.72
CA ALA A 223 -3.71 -12.09 10.43
C ALA A 223 -4.55 -11.56 9.26
N LEU A 224 -3.97 -11.52 8.06
CA LEU A 224 -4.70 -11.21 6.83
C LEU A 224 -5.84 -12.21 6.61
N ALA A 225 -6.98 -11.73 6.11
CA ALA A 225 -8.11 -12.58 5.78
C ALA A 225 -7.83 -13.48 4.56
N HIS A 226 -6.99 -12.98 3.64
CA HIS A 226 -6.68 -13.66 2.39
C HIS A 226 -5.23 -14.14 2.38
N THR A 227 -5.04 -15.46 2.22
CA THR A 227 -3.72 -16.09 2.09
C THR A 227 -3.15 -15.96 0.67
N THR A 228 -1.85 -16.24 0.54
CA THR A 228 -1.08 -16.15 -0.72
C THR A 228 -1.64 -16.96 -1.89
N ASP A 229 -2.27 -18.09 -1.64
CA ASP A 229 -2.97 -18.85 -2.69
C ASP A 229 -4.09 -18.04 -3.34
N THR A 230 -4.62 -17.07 -2.62
CA THR A 230 -5.63 -16.13 -3.10
C THR A 230 -5.04 -15.11 -4.08
N TYR A 231 -3.74 -14.78 -3.97
CA TYR A 231 -3.09 -13.86 -4.92
C TYR A 231 -2.92 -14.47 -6.32
N ARG A 232 -2.80 -15.79 -6.40
CA ARG A 232 -2.78 -16.51 -7.69
C ARG A 232 -4.17 -16.66 -8.30
N LYS A 233 -5.22 -16.52 -7.47
CA LYS A 233 -6.62 -16.70 -7.83
C LYS A 233 -7.46 -15.49 -7.40
N ILE A 234 -6.98 -14.27 -7.64
CA ILE A 234 -7.69 -13.03 -7.25
C ILE A 234 -9.13 -13.00 -7.78
N ASN A 235 -9.39 -13.65 -8.90
CA ASN A 235 -10.74 -13.83 -9.45
C ASN A 235 -11.67 -14.74 -8.61
N GLN A 236 -11.15 -15.40 -7.55
CA GLN A 236 -11.92 -16.29 -6.66
C GLN A 236 -11.97 -15.80 -5.21
N TRP A 237 -11.96 -14.50 -4.97
CA TRP A 237 -12.05 -13.86 -3.65
C TRP A 237 -13.40 -14.10 -2.94
N THR A 238 -13.83 -15.35 -2.82
CA THR A 238 -15.14 -15.75 -2.27
C THR A 238 -15.07 -16.76 -1.13
N SER A 239 -14.00 -16.79 -0.32
CA SER A 239 -14.06 -17.62 0.88
C SER A 239 -14.72 -16.89 2.06
N HIS A 240 -16.05 -16.84 2.04
CA HIS A 240 -16.87 -16.14 3.03
C HIS A 240 -16.66 -16.56 4.50
N SER A 241 -16.23 -17.80 4.75
CA SER A 241 -16.11 -18.31 6.12
C SER A 241 -14.86 -17.81 6.85
N ARG A 242 -13.74 -17.68 6.14
CA ARG A 242 -12.48 -17.19 6.70
C ARG A 242 -12.54 -15.69 6.94
N ASP A 243 -13.07 -14.93 5.98
CA ASP A 243 -13.33 -13.49 6.09
C ASP A 243 -14.19 -13.15 7.31
N MET A 244 -15.18 -13.99 7.62
CA MET A 244 -16.06 -13.79 8.76
C MET A 244 -15.34 -14.00 10.10
N LEU A 245 -14.51 -15.05 10.20
CA LEU A 245 -13.74 -15.34 11.42
C LEU A 245 -12.69 -14.26 11.69
N GLU A 246 -11.94 -13.87 10.67
CA GLU A 246 -10.95 -12.79 10.82
C GLU A 246 -11.63 -11.43 11.07
N GLY A 247 -12.77 -11.19 10.48
CA GLY A 247 -13.61 -10.02 10.78
C GLY A 247 -14.06 -9.97 12.24
N ILE A 248 -14.44 -11.13 12.81
CA ILE A 248 -14.82 -11.25 14.24
C ILE A 248 -13.59 -11.04 15.12
N ARG A 249 -12.45 -11.66 14.81
CA ARG A 249 -11.20 -11.48 15.57
C ARG A 249 -10.74 -10.02 15.58
N ARG A 250 -10.72 -9.36 14.41
CA ARG A 250 -10.41 -7.92 14.29
C ARG A 250 -11.37 -7.07 15.09
N TYR A 251 -12.65 -7.41 15.08
CA TYR A 251 -13.66 -6.72 15.85
C TYR A 251 -13.38 -6.79 17.35
N TYR A 252 -13.11 -7.99 17.89
CA TYR A 252 -12.76 -8.17 19.30
C TYR A 252 -11.46 -7.44 19.66
N ALA A 253 -10.42 -7.57 18.84
CA ALA A 253 -9.14 -6.91 19.07
C ALA A 253 -9.28 -5.38 19.10
N ASN A 254 -10.06 -4.80 18.18
CA ASN A 254 -10.28 -3.36 18.12
C ASN A 254 -11.18 -2.85 19.24
N SER A 255 -12.14 -3.66 19.70
CA SER A 255 -13.07 -3.22 20.78
C SER A 255 -12.42 -3.22 22.16
N PHE A 256 -11.45 -4.09 22.43
CA PHE A 256 -10.85 -4.26 23.75
C PHE A 256 -9.41 -3.76 23.88
N ALA A 257 -8.65 -3.70 22.79
CA ALA A 257 -7.22 -3.40 22.83
C ALA A 257 -6.84 -2.10 22.08
N ASP A 258 -7.81 -1.37 21.52
CA ASP A 258 -7.52 -0.22 20.64
C ASP A 258 -6.85 0.93 21.41
N ALA A 259 -7.29 1.19 22.65
CA ALA A 259 -6.70 2.22 23.52
C ALA A 259 -5.24 1.89 23.89
N ASP A 260 -4.96 0.63 24.22
CA ASP A 260 -3.61 0.17 24.58
C ASP A 260 -2.68 0.18 23.38
N LYS A 261 -3.17 -0.22 22.20
CA LYS A 261 -2.44 -0.12 20.94
C LYS A 261 -2.12 1.33 20.59
N GLN A 262 -3.09 2.25 20.72
CA GLN A 262 -2.85 3.66 20.46
C GLN A 262 -1.80 4.23 21.43
N THR A 263 -1.88 3.87 22.71
CA THR A 263 -0.87 4.25 23.70
C THR A 263 0.53 3.75 23.33
N SER A 264 0.63 2.50 22.85
CA SER A 264 1.90 1.92 22.40
C SER A 264 2.45 2.60 21.13
N ILE A 265 1.57 2.95 20.20
CA ILE A 265 1.93 3.71 19.01
C ILE A 265 2.42 5.12 19.37
N ASP A 266 1.73 5.82 20.25
CA ASP A 266 2.09 7.16 20.70
C ASP A 266 3.43 7.16 21.42
N LEU A 267 3.71 6.12 22.22
CA LEU A 267 5.00 5.91 22.88
C LEU A 267 6.10 5.66 21.84
N PHE A 268 5.86 4.78 20.87
CA PHE A 268 6.83 4.48 19.80
C PHE A 268 7.15 5.72 18.95
N LEU A 269 6.16 6.55 18.68
CA LEU A 269 6.31 7.79 17.92
C LEU A 269 6.89 8.96 18.75
N GLY A 270 7.15 8.76 20.05
CA GLY A 270 7.63 9.82 20.95
C GLY A 270 6.60 10.91 21.23
N GLN A 271 5.31 10.64 21.03
CA GLN A 271 4.22 11.58 21.30
C GLN A 271 3.75 11.54 22.77
N ARG A 272 4.19 10.53 23.51
CA ARG A 272 3.91 10.35 24.93
C ARG A 272 5.20 9.99 25.67
N GLU A 273 5.45 10.66 26.79
CA GLU A 273 6.51 10.21 27.71
C GLU A 273 6.03 8.94 28.43
N PRO A 274 6.92 7.94 28.65
CA PRO A 274 6.61 6.78 29.45
C PRO A 274 6.25 7.24 30.87
N LEU A 275 5.03 6.95 31.31
CA LEU A 275 4.64 7.17 32.71
C LEU A 275 5.56 6.32 33.57
N GLN A 276 6.30 6.95 34.49
CA GLN A 276 7.30 6.31 35.36
C GLN A 276 6.76 5.17 36.23
N ASN A 277 5.43 4.92 36.23
CA ASN A 277 4.78 3.93 37.07
C ASN A 277 3.95 2.88 36.30
N ASP A 278 3.94 2.86 34.96
CA ASP A 278 3.17 1.87 34.20
C ASP A 278 4.03 0.65 33.83
N THR A 279 4.34 -0.15 34.83
CA THR A 279 4.94 -1.49 34.65
C THR A 279 4.00 -2.43 33.86
N ALA A 280 2.70 -2.16 33.80
CA ALA A 280 1.73 -2.96 33.07
C ALA A 280 1.84 -2.80 31.54
N SER A 281 2.18 -1.61 31.03
CA SER A 281 2.28 -1.39 29.57
C SER A 281 3.58 -1.97 28.99
N LEU A 282 4.65 -2.08 29.78
CA LEU A 282 5.89 -2.74 29.37
C LEU A 282 5.74 -4.26 29.26
N THR A 283 4.84 -4.87 30.04
CA THR A 283 4.60 -6.32 30.01
C THR A 283 3.96 -6.75 28.69
N VAL A 284 3.11 -5.95 28.08
CA VAL A 284 2.49 -6.23 26.77
C VAL A 284 3.53 -6.22 25.65
N CYS A 285 4.52 -5.34 25.71
CA CYS A 285 5.58 -5.26 24.70
C CYS A 285 6.58 -6.45 24.79
N LEU A 286 6.77 -7.03 25.98
CA LEU A 286 7.69 -8.15 26.21
C LEU A 286 7.06 -9.53 25.95
N LEU A 287 5.72 -9.65 25.99
CA LEU A 287 5.02 -10.92 25.74
C LEU A 287 4.99 -11.33 24.26
N TYR A 288 5.34 -10.43 23.34
CA TYR A 288 5.43 -10.72 21.89
C TYR A 288 6.83 -11.10 21.41
N THR A 289 7.84 -11.16 22.28
CA THR A 289 9.23 -11.51 21.91
C THR A 289 9.72 -12.83 22.45
N SER A 290 8.87 -13.63 23.11
CA SER A 290 9.22 -14.97 23.57
C SER A 290 8.21 -15.98 23.02
N ASP A 291 8.51 -16.48 21.79
CA ASP A 291 8.46 -17.90 21.36
C ASP A 291 8.90 -18.00 19.90
#